data_112207c45611c3186b77877c327f4f58
#
_entry.id   112207c45611c3186b77877c327f4f58
#
_cell.length_a   1.000
_cell.length_b   1.000
_cell.length_c   1.000
_cell.angle_alpha   90.00
_cell.angle_beta   90.00
_cell.angle_gamma   90.00
#
_symmetry.space_group_name_H-M   'P 1'
#
loop_
_entity.id
_entity.type
_entity.pdbx_description
1 polymer ?
#
loop_
_entity_poly.entity_id
_entity_poly.type
_entity_poly.pdbx_seq_one_letter_code
_entity_poly.pdbx_strand_id
1 'polypeptide(L)'
;MTFAIWPLLAAVAWLVVPSSATSASLVGVNYGRVGDNLPPPEAVPRLLASIGVGRARIYDADPGVLHAFANTGVELVIGLPDSCLPIMAADPAEALAWARANVQAYLPATKIVAVTVGNEVLNNANDTGFALARCLVPAMEALHSAFASLGLDRDVAVTTAHSLSVLATPSYPPSVAVFRRELLPYVCPLIAFHARTRYPFFVNAYPYFAYAQESSGVALEFALLDPDATGFTDPGSGLCYTNLLHSQVDAVYHAILAAGGEAGKLVEVRVSETGWPSAGDPDERGATPENAARYNGNLMRLVAEQKGTPLVPGTPLRAYVFALFNENQKPGPTSERNYGLFKPDGTPVYHLDITVPPDNATAAGGGGDGGSSTPEPDGESSSSYFSISAAAVSFPSGGTSPHLYSKQSPNLFLRSQQERRRSQWPWKTEAVVVAHLALASVWWH
;
A
#
# COMPACT_ATOMS: atom_id res chain seq x y z
N MET A 1 -70.57 31.68 20.70
CA MET A 1 -69.28 32.23 20.26
C MET A 1 -68.20 31.26 20.76
N THR A 2 -67.76 30.37 19.88
CA THR A 2 -66.74 29.35 20.18
C THR A 2 -65.54 29.61 19.27
N PHE A 3 -64.46 30.05 19.85
CA PHE A 3 -63.19 30.29 19.16
C PHE A 3 -62.40 28.95 19.07
N ALA A 4 -62.22 28.49 17.84
CA ALA A 4 -61.32 27.36 17.53
C ALA A 4 -59.91 27.88 17.39
N ILE A 5 -58.98 27.34 18.22
CA ILE A 5 -57.55 27.57 18.16
C ILE A 5 -56.93 26.45 17.34
N TRP A 6 -56.38 26.74 16.15
CA TRP A 6 -55.58 25.81 15.36
C TRP A 6 -54.10 25.88 15.81
N PRO A 7 -53.48 24.75 16.09
CA PRO A 7 -52.02 24.74 16.31
C PRO A 7 -51.29 24.68 14.98
N LEU A 8 -50.39 25.68 14.72
CA LEU A 8 -49.41 25.66 13.66
C LEU A 8 -48.34 24.62 14.00
N LEU A 9 -48.31 23.50 13.26
CA LEU A 9 -47.21 22.58 13.21
C LEU A 9 -46.14 23.12 12.27
N ALA A 10 -45.06 23.68 12.81
CA ALA A 10 -43.85 24.04 12.05
C ALA A 10 -43.08 22.75 11.73
N ALA A 11 -43.16 22.29 10.49
CA ALA A 11 -42.34 21.22 9.99
C ALA A 11 -40.91 21.75 9.76
N VAL A 12 -39.99 21.40 10.65
CA VAL A 12 -38.54 21.61 10.43
C VAL A 12 -38.05 20.57 9.42
N ALA A 13 -37.98 20.98 8.16
CA ALA A 13 -37.31 20.19 7.12
C ALA A 13 -35.80 20.17 7.38
N TRP A 14 -35.29 19.06 7.87
CA TRP A 14 -33.86 18.81 7.85
C TRP A 14 -33.41 18.67 6.40
N LEU A 15 -32.74 19.69 5.88
CA LEU A 15 -31.97 19.60 4.65
C LEU A 15 -30.82 18.61 4.92
N VAL A 16 -31.03 17.34 4.57
CA VAL A 16 -29.95 16.39 4.40
C VAL A 16 -29.17 16.86 3.17
N VAL A 17 -28.11 17.65 3.39
CA VAL A 17 -27.10 17.90 2.37
C VAL A 17 -26.49 16.53 2.08
N PRO A 18 -26.62 15.98 0.86
CA PRO A 18 -25.92 14.75 0.54
C PRO A 18 -24.43 15.08 0.69
N SER A 19 -23.79 14.48 1.68
CA SER A 19 -22.33 14.41 1.74
C SER A 19 -21.92 13.74 0.45
N SER A 20 -21.33 14.47 -0.48
CA SER A 20 -20.65 13.90 -1.63
C SER A 20 -19.57 12.99 -1.05
N ALA A 21 -19.88 11.70 -0.97
CA ALA A 21 -18.88 10.69 -0.72
C ALA A 21 -17.89 10.80 -1.90
N THR A 22 -16.80 11.52 -1.68
CA THR A 22 -15.67 11.51 -2.60
C THR A 22 -15.32 10.05 -2.80
N SER A 23 -15.46 9.58 -4.03
CA SER A 23 -15.07 8.24 -4.44
C SER A 23 -13.63 8.06 -3.95
N ALA A 24 -13.43 7.19 -2.95
CA ALA A 24 -12.11 6.99 -2.37
C ALA A 24 -11.17 6.56 -3.50
N SER A 25 -10.14 7.35 -3.77
CA SER A 25 -9.15 7.04 -4.80
C SER A 25 -8.67 5.60 -4.61
N LEU A 26 -8.65 4.81 -5.68
CA LEU A 26 -8.10 3.44 -5.64
C LEU A 26 -6.58 3.43 -5.47
N VAL A 27 -5.92 4.57 -5.70
CA VAL A 27 -4.50 4.79 -5.41
C VAL A 27 -4.33 5.12 -3.94
N GLY A 28 -3.40 4.43 -3.30
CA GLY A 28 -2.86 4.76 -2.00
C GLY A 28 -1.39 5.18 -2.11
N VAL A 29 -0.80 5.54 -0.99
CA VAL A 29 0.64 5.85 -0.91
C VAL A 29 1.27 5.17 0.30
N ASN A 30 2.50 4.71 0.14
CA ASN A 30 3.30 4.19 1.24
C ASN A 30 3.96 5.36 1.99
N TYR A 31 3.67 5.48 3.27
CA TYR A 31 4.31 6.43 4.16
C TYR A 31 5.39 5.73 4.96
N GLY A 32 6.58 5.59 4.35
CA GLY A 32 7.80 5.12 5.01
C GLY A 32 8.37 6.19 5.94
N ARG A 33 9.10 5.75 6.98
CA ARG A 33 9.63 6.64 8.01
C ARG A 33 11.08 6.35 8.39
N VAL A 34 11.85 5.82 7.44
CA VAL A 34 13.29 5.54 7.63
C VAL A 34 14.11 6.79 7.27
N GLY A 35 13.96 7.82 8.09
CA GLY A 35 14.62 9.10 7.92
C GLY A 35 14.65 9.89 9.21
N ASP A 36 15.61 10.82 9.34
CA ASP A 36 15.76 11.72 10.49
C ASP A 36 15.38 13.18 10.19
N ASN A 37 14.97 13.43 8.94
CA ASN A 37 14.62 14.76 8.43
C ASN A 37 13.16 14.84 7.92
N LEU A 38 12.33 13.83 8.20
CA LEU A 38 10.95 13.76 7.75
C LEU A 38 10.04 14.76 8.48
N PRO A 39 8.96 15.23 7.85
CA PRO A 39 8.03 16.11 8.50
C PRO A 39 7.28 15.39 9.63
N PRO A 40 6.73 16.14 10.61
CA PRO A 40 5.93 15.53 11.68
C PRO A 40 4.66 14.89 11.11
N PRO A 41 4.17 13.79 11.74
CA PRO A 41 3.01 13.04 11.24
C PRO A 41 1.76 13.89 10.99
N GLU A 42 1.56 14.96 11.76
CA GLU A 42 0.40 15.85 11.67
C GLU A 42 0.34 16.64 10.36
N ALA A 43 1.48 16.78 9.67
CA ALA A 43 1.55 17.44 8.37
C ALA A 43 1.10 16.54 7.22
N VAL A 44 1.21 15.21 7.39
CA VAL A 44 1.03 14.21 6.32
C VAL A 44 -0.41 14.16 5.81
N PRO A 45 -1.48 14.15 6.62
CA PRO A 45 -2.84 14.09 6.10
C PRO A 45 -3.20 15.28 5.19
N ARG A 46 -2.67 16.47 5.49
CA ARG A 46 -2.86 17.66 4.65
C ARG A 46 -2.14 17.51 3.31
N LEU A 47 -0.94 16.95 3.32
CA LEU A 47 -0.19 16.68 2.10
C LEU A 47 -0.91 15.65 1.23
N LEU A 48 -1.44 14.57 1.81
CA LEU A 48 -2.25 13.59 1.09
C LEU A 48 -3.51 14.21 0.47
N ALA A 49 -4.20 15.06 1.22
CA ALA A 49 -5.37 15.77 0.72
C ALA A 49 -5.02 16.71 -0.46
N SER A 50 -3.84 17.35 -0.45
CA SER A 50 -3.39 18.24 -1.52
C SER A 50 -3.15 17.53 -2.86
N ILE A 51 -2.91 16.20 -2.81
CA ILE A 51 -2.71 15.35 -3.99
C ILE A 51 -3.89 14.39 -4.24
N GLY A 52 -5.02 14.61 -3.57
CA GLY A 52 -6.24 13.82 -3.77
C GLY A 52 -6.13 12.35 -3.36
N VAL A 53 -5.17 11.99 -2.49
CA VAL A 53 -4.96 10.61 -2.03
C VAL A 53 -5.67 10.39 -0.71
N GLY A 54 -6.63 9.47 -0.69
CA GLY A 54 -7.42 9.12 0.49
C GLY A 54 -6.98 7.83 1.20
N ARG A 55 -5.81 7.28 0.88
CA ARG A 55 -5.32 5.99 1.40
C ARG A 55 -3.84 6.06 1.70
N ALA A 56 -3.41 5.53 2.85
CA ALA A 56 -2.00 5.41 3.18
C ALA A 56 -1.69 4.03 3.77
N ARG A 57 -0.46 3.58 3.57
CA ARG A 57 0.08 2.38 4.23
C ARG A 57 1.33 2.75 4.99
N ILE A 58 1.40 2.34 6.26
CA ILE A 58 2.56 2.43 7.13
C ILE A 58 3.04 1.04 7.55
N TYR A 59 4.27 0.93 8.03
CA TYR A 59 4.94 -0.37 8.29
C TYR A 59 4.95 -0.76 9.78
N ASP A 60 4.34 0.05 10.60
CA ASP A 60 4.19 -0.16 12.03
C ASP A 60 2.82 0.35 12.52
N ALA A 61 2.64 0.44 13.83
CA ALA A 61 1.45 1.02 14.47
C ALA A 61 1.87 2.17 15.40
N ASP A 62 2.64 3.12 14.88
CA ASP A 62 3.13 4.26 15.64
C ASP A 62 1.98 5.13 16.18
N PRO A 63 1.88 5.34 17.49
CA PRO A 63 0.78 6.10 18.08
C PRO A 63 0.69 7.54 17.59
N GLY A 64 1.82 8.20 17.30
CA GLY A 64 1.85 9.57 16.78
C GLY A 64 1.20 9.65 15.40
N VAL A 65 1.52 8.69 14.52
CA VAL A 65 0.87 8.59 13.20
C VAL A 65 -0.61 8.27 13.35
N LEU A 66 -0.97 7.29 14.18
CA LEU A 66 -2.38 6.91 14.37
C LEU A 66 -3.22 8.09 14.87
N HIS A 67 -2.70 8.89 15.81
CA HIS A 67 -3.37 10.11 16.27
C HIS A 67 -3.44 11.20 15.19
N ALA A 68 -2.37 11.39 14.41
CA ALA A 68 -2.34 12.40 13.36
C ALA A 68 -3.37 12.14 12.24
N PHE A 69 -3.73 10.87 12.03
CA PHE A 69 -4.72 10.46 11.03
C PHE A 69 -6.16 10.43 11.56
N ALA A 70 -6.37 10.71 12.86
CA ALA A 70 -7.71 10.72 13.45
C ALA A 70 -8.62 11.78 12.79
N ASN A 71 -9.84 11.39 12.43
CA ASN A 71 -10.87 12.23 11.81
C ASN A 71 -10.49 12.87 10.45
N THR A 72 -9.48 12.32 9.78
CA THR A 72 -9.04 12.80 8.46
C THR A 72 -9.79 12.14 7.30
N GLY A 73 -10.46 11.00 7.56
CA GLY A 73 -11.12 10.19 6.53
C GLY A 73 -10.16 9.33 5.71
N VAL A 74 -8.84 9.49 5.86
CA VAL A 74 -7.83 8.68 5.16
C VAL A 74 -7.89 7.23 5.65
N GLU A 75 -8.04 6.28 4.71
CA GLU A 75 -7.96 4.85 5.01
C GLU A 75 -6.51 4.46 5.28
N LEU A 76 -6.26 3.86 6.45
CA LEU A 76 -4.93 3.51 6.88
C LEU A 76 -4.73 1.99 6.93
N VAL A 77 -3.73 1.50 6.22
CA VAL A 77 -3.17 0.16 6.40
C VAL A 77 -1.97 0.28 7.31
N ILE A 78 -1.98 -0.42 8.44
CA ILE A 78 -0.89 -0.41 9.42
C ILE A 78 -0.09 -1.70 9.39
N GLY A 79 1.11 -1.71 9.97
CA GLY A 79 2.00 -2.87 9.98
C GLY A 79 2.18 -3.49 11.37
N LEU A 80 2.23 -4.81 11.42
CA LEU A 80 2.79 -5.58 12.53
C LEU A 80 4.22 -5.99 12.13
N PRO A 81 5.26 -5.53 12.80
CA PRO A 81 6.65 -5.82 12.44
C PRO A 81 6.99 -7.32 12.47
N ASP A 82 7.92 -7.76 11.61
CA ASP A 82 8.39 -9.14 11.51
C ASP A 82 8.83 -9.72 12.86
N SER A 83 9.47 -8.89 13.69
CA SER A 83 9.93 -9.29 15.03
C SER A 83 8.81 -9.70 15.99
N CYS A 84 7.57 -9.32 15.69
CA CYS A 84 6.40 -9.68 16.49
C CYS A 84 5.78 -11.03 16.10
N LEU A 85 6.10 -11.58 14.91
CA LEU A 85 5.49 -12.79 14.41
C LEU A 85 5.62 -14.00 15.37
N PRO A 86 6.80 -14.29 15.94
CA PRO A 86 6.95 -15.45 16.82
C PRO A 86 6.06 -15.40 18.06
N ILE A 87 5.91 -14.22 18.68
CA ILE A 87 5.08 -14.08 19.88
C ILE A 87 3.59 -14.14 19.54
N MET A 88 3.18 -13.51 18.45
CA MET A 88 1.78 -13.54 17.96
C MET A 88 1.35 -14.97 17.58
N ALA A 89 2.28 -15.73 16.97
CA ALA A 89 2.03 -17.13 16.60
C ALA A 89 1.95 -18.07 17.80
N ALA A 90 2.69 -17.76 18.89
CA ALA A 90 2.79 -18.63 20.06
C ALA A 90 1.70 -18.37 21.11
N ASP A 91 1.20 -17.13 21.20
CA ASP A 91 0.25 -16.74 22.24
C ASP A 91 -0.90 -15.87 21.68
N PRO A 92 -2.09 -16.43 21.51
CA PRO A 92 -3.27 -15.68 21.07
C PRO A 92 -3.66 -14.50 21.98
N ALA A 93 -3.27 -14.54 23.27
CA ALA A 93 -3.55 -13.42 24.18
C ALA A 93 -2.71 -12.19 23.84
N GLU A 94 -1.49 -12.37 23.33
CA GLU A 94 -0.65 -11.27 22.84
C GLU A 94 -1.25 -10.66 21.55
N ALA A 95 -1.77 -11.48 20.65
CA ALA A 95 -2.48 -10.98 19.47
C ALA A 95 -3.71 -10.15 19.85
N LEU A 96 -4.49 -10.60 20.84
CA LEU A 96 -5.65 -9.86 21.33
C LEU A 96 -5.23 -8.54 22.04
N ALA A 97 -4.17 -8.58 22.85
CA ALA A 97 -3.65 -7.39 23.52
C ALA A 97 -3.14 -6.36 22.49
N TRP A 98 -2.43 -6.81 21.47
CA TRP A 98 -1.95 -5.95 20.38
C TRP A 98 -3.12 -5.34 19.59
N ALA A 99 -4.13 -6.14 19.23
CA ALA A 99 -5.31 -5.68 18.51
C ALA A 99 -6.07 -4.59 19.28
N ARG A 100 -6.21 -4.74 20.60
CA ARG A 100 -6.84 -3.73 21.46
C ARG A 100 -6.03 -2.45 21.51
N ALA A 101 -4.71 -2.55 21.71
CA ALA A 101 -3.84 -1.40 21.93
C ALA A 101 -3.59 -0.59 20.65
N ASN A 102 -3.50 -1.26 19.48
CA ASN A 102 -3.04 -0.64 18.23
C ASN A 102 -4.14 -0.47 17.17
N VAL A 103 -5.29 -1.11 17.35
CA VAL A 103 -6.41 -0.99 16.42
C VAL A 103 -7.66 -0.48 17.13
N GLN A 104 -8.20 -1.25 18.07
CA GLN A 104 -9.47 -0.90 18.73
C GLN A 104 -9.43 0.46 19.43
N ALA A 105 -8.31 0.80 20.07
CA ALA A 105 -8.14 2.07 20.80
C ALA A 105 -8.21 3.32 19.90
N TYR A 106 -7.99 3.17 18.59
CA TYR A 106 -7.99 4.30 17.64
C TYR A 106 -9.27 4.38 16.79
N LEU A 107 -10.03 3.30 16.71
CA LEU A 107 -11.30 3.27 16.00
C LEU A 107 -12.41 3.97 16.80
N PRO A 108 -13.36 4.65 16.14
CA PRO A 108 -13.48 4.88 14.69
C PRO A 108 -12.73 6.14 14.21
N ALA A 109 -12.06 6.87 15.13
CA ALA A 109 -11.44 8.16 14.79
C ALA A 109 -10.38 8.03 13.69
N THR A 110 -9.53 7.01 13.77
CA THR A 110 -8.57 6.66 12.72
C THR A 110 -9.12 5.51 11.91
N LYS A 111 -9.32 5.72 10.60
CA LYS A 111 -9.93 4.73 9.71
C LYS A 111 -8.93 3.63 9.33
N ILE A 112 -8.64 2.73 10.30
CA ILE A 112 -7.78 1.56 10.05
C ILE A 112 -8.59 0.52 9.31
N VAL A 113 -8.15 0.13 8.10
CA VAL A 113 -8.86 -0.79 7.20
C VAL A 113 -8.17 -2.15 7.04
N ALA A 114 -6.89 -2.22 7.38
CA ALA A 114 -6.14 -3.48 7.32
C ALA A 114 -4.89 -3.44 8.21
N VAL A 115 -4.42 -4.62 8.59
CA VAL A 115 -3.12 -4.86 9.22
C VAL A 115 -2.31 -5.80 8.33
N THR A 116 -1.10 -5.36 7.94
CA THR A 116 -0.10 -6.24 7.32
C THR A 116 0.71 -6.92 8.41
N VAL A 117 0.69 -8.24 8.44
CA VAL A 117 1.45 -9.08 9.38
C VAL A 117 2.80 -9.40 8.75
N GLY A 118 3.83 -8.68 9.17
CA GLY A 118 5.14 -8.69 8.52
C GLY A 118 5.13 -8.03 7.14
N ASN A 119 6.33 -7.91 6.57
CA ASN A 119 6.55 -7.42 5.21
C ASN A 119 7.64 -8.25 4.53
N GLU A 120 7.31 -8.90 3.40
CA GLU A 120 8.25 -9.70 2.61
C GLU A 120 8.95 -10.84 3.36
N VAL A 121 8.28 -11.40 4.36
CA VAL A 121 8.79 -12.46 5.26
C VAL A 121 9.34 -13.67 4.50
N LEU A 122 8.79 -13.95 3.31
CA LEU A 122 9.16 -15.12 2.50
C LEU A 122 10.36 -14.89 1.57
N ASN A 123 10.96 -13.69 1.57
CA ASN A 123 12.08 -13.36 0.68
C ASN A 123 13.38 -14.10 1.05
N ASN A 124 13.60 -14.34 2.32
CA ASN A 124 14.85 -14.91 2.82
C ASN A 124 14.77 -16.44 2.92
N ALA A 125 15.52 -17.13 2.08
CA ALA A 125 15.63 -18.60 2.08
C ALA A 125 16.71 -19.13 3.04
N ASN A 126 17.15 -18.33 4.04
CA ASN A 126 18.06 -18.79 5.09
C ASN A 126 17.29 -19.35 6.29
N ASP A 127 17.98 -20.04 7.23
CA ASP A 127 17.34 -20.67 8.38
C ASP A 127 16.49 -19.69 9.23
N THR A 128 16.94 -18.46 9.37
CA THR A 128 16.20 -17.40 10.11
C THR A 128 14.93 -17.01 9.36
N GLY A 129 14.99 -16.87 8.02
CA GLY A 129 13.82 -16.57 7.18
C GLY A 129 12.77 -17.67 7.26
N PHE A 130 13.16 -18.93 7.21
CA PHE A 130 12.22 -20.05 7.37
C PHE A 130 11.62 -20.12 8.78
N ALA A 131 12.35 -19.71 9.82
CA ALA A 131 11.79 -19.61 11.17
C ALA A 131 10.64 -18.58 11.25
N LEU A 132 10.80 -17.40 10.63
CA LEU A 132 9.74 -16.42 10.53
C LEU A 132 8.59 -16.87 9.63
N ALA A 133 8.89 -17.50 8.50
CA ALA A 133 7.88 -18.05 7.59
C ALA A 133 6.91 -19.04 8.27
N ARG A 134 7.42 -19.86 9.19
CA ARG A 134 6.59 -20.79 10.00
C ARG A 134 5.64 -20.07 10.95
N CYS A 135 5.98 -18.86 11.39
CA CYS A 135 5.16 -18.06 12.29
C CYS A 135 4.11 -17.23 11.56
N LEU A 136 4.25 -17.01 10.24
CA LEU A 136 3.44 -16.05 9.49
C LEU A 136 1.94 -16.36 9.52
N VAL A 137 1.54 -17.54 9.03
CA VAL A 137 0.12 -17.94 9.02
C VAL A 137 -0.44 -18.08 10.44
N PRO A 138 0.24 -18.72 11.41
CA PRO A 138 -0.22 -18.74 12.79
C PRO A 138 -0.43 -17.35 13.40
N ALA A 139 0.45 -16.38 13.12
CA ALA A 139 0.29 -15.00 13.59
C ALA A 139 -0.92 -14.32 12.93
N MET A 140 -1.14 -14.52 11.62
CA MET A 140 -2.31 -14.01 10.90
C MET A 140 -3.62 -14.60 11.45
N GLU A 141 -3.66 -15.90 11.73
CA GLU A 141 -4.83 -16.57 12.32
C GLU A 141 -5.12 -16.07 13.74
N ALA A 142 -4.09 -15.87 14.55
CA ALA A 142 -4.24 -15.32 15.90
C ALA A 142 -4.80 -13.91 15.87
N LEU A 143 -4.30 -13.05 14.96
CA LEU A 143 -4.77 -11.68 14.82
C LEU A 143 -6.20 -11.62 14.25
N HIS A 144 -6.52 -12.46 13.26
CA HIS A 144 -7.88 -12.59 12.73
C HIS A 144 -8.87 -13.03 13.82
N SER A 145 -8.49 -14.03 14.63
CA SER A 145 -9.31 -14.48 15.76
C SER A 145 -9.50 -13.38 16.82
N ALA A 146 -8.44 -12.59 17.07
CA ALA A 146 -8.53 -11.42 17.94
C ALA A 146 -9.52 -10.39 17.41
N PHE A 147 -9.47 -10.06 16.11
CA PHE A 147 -10.42 -9.13 15.49
C PHE A 147 -11.85 -9.68 15.52
N ALA A 148 -12.06 -10.98 15.25
CA ALA A 148 -13.38 -11.60 15.37
C ALA A 148 -13.94 -11.50 16.79
N SER A 149 -13.10 -11.73 17.83
CA SER A 149 -13.50 -11.58 19.23
C SER A 149 -13.88 -10.14 19.64
N LEU A 150 -13.33 -9.15 18.91
CA LEU A 150 -13.60 -7.72 19.10
C LEU A 150 -14.70 -7.19 18.17
N GLY A 151 -15.26 -8.02 17.28
CA GLY A 151 -16.24 -7.63 16.27
C GLY A 151 -15.67 -6.74 15.16
N LEU A 152 -14.37 -6.80 14.90
CA LEU A 152 -13.63 -5.96 13.95
C LEU A 152 -13.27 -6.69 12.64
N ASP A 153 -13.50 -7.99 12.53
CA ASP A 153 -13.09 -8.86 11.43
C ASP A 153 -13.74 -8.53 10.08
N ARG A 154 -14.84 -7.75 10.09
CA ARG A 154 -15.50 -7.25 8.88
C ARG A 154 -14.95 -5.91 8.40
N ASP A 155 -14.39 -5.12 9.32
CA ASP A 155 -13.95 -3.75 9.06
C ASP A 155 -12.44 -3.65 8.86
N VAL A 156 -11.67 -4.55 9.49
CA VAL A 156 -10.20 -4.55 9.47
C VAL A 156 -9.68 -5.88 8.93
N ALA A 157 -9.12 -5.85 7.73
CA ALA A 157 -8.53 -7.02 7.10
C ALA A 157 -7.19 -7.40 7.73
N VAL A 158 -6.87 -8.70 7.75
CA VAL A 158 -5.53 -9.21 8.07
C VAL A 158 -4.88 -9.72 6.80
N THR A 159 -3.71 -9.21 6.46
CA THR A 159 -2.96 -9.60 5.26
C THR A 159 -1.45 -9.60 5.53
N THR A 160 -0.68 -9.94 4.52
CA THR A 160 0.78 -9.81 4.50
C THR A 160 1.24 -9.46 3.09
N ALA A 161 2.33 -8.71 2.95
CA ALA A 161 2.86 -8.30 1.67
C ALA A 161 4.04 -9.20 1.26
N HIS A 162 4.09 -9.54 -0.02
CA HIS A 162 5.14 -10.38 -0.62
C HIS A 162 5.81 -9.65 -1.77
N SER A 163 7.12 -9.77 -1.92
CA SER A 163 7.77 -9.37 -3.17
C SER A 163 7.57 -10.42 -4.27
N LEU A 164 7.84 -10.03 -5.51
CA LEU A 164 7.82 -10.98 -6.63
C LEU A 164 8.90 -12.04 -6.56
N SER A 165 9.89 -11.92 -5.66
CA SER A 165 10.92 -12.95 -5.41
C SER A 165 10.35 -14.28 -4.90
N VAL A 166 9.08 -14.31 -4.48
CA VAL A 166 8.38 -15.56 -4.12
C VAL A 166 8.08 -16.44 -5.34
N LEU A 167 8.14 -15.87 -6.56
CA LEU A 167 7.97 -16.62 -7.80
C LEU A 167 9.26 -17.33 -8.20
N ALA A 168 9.13 -18.54 -8.74
CA ALA A 168 10.23 -19.33 -9.26
C ALA A 168 10.66 -18.92 -10.67
N THR A 169 9.74 -18.28 -11.39
CA THR A 169 9.89 -17.90 -12.80
C THR A 169 9.70 -16.39 -12.93
N PRO A 170 10.26 -15.77 -13.98
CA PRO A 170 9.97 -14.39 -14.28
C PRO A 170 8.46 -14.13 -14.38
N SER A 171 8.03 -12.93 -14.04
CA SER A 171 6.65 -12.48 -14.16
C SER A 171 6.24 -12.15 -15.63
N TYR A 172 7.03 -12.61 -16.60
CA TYR A 172 6.89 -12.35 -18.01
C TYR A 172 7.43 -13.53 -18.83
N PRO A 173 6.59 -14.31 -19.55
CA PRO A 173 5.11 -14.20 -19.60
C PRO A 173 4.43 -14.70 -18.32
N PRO A 174 3.29 -14.10 -17.91
CA PRO A 174 2.65 -14.39 -16.64
C PRO A 174 2.06 -15.80 -16.50
N SER A 175 1.61 -16.40 -17.61
CA SER A 175 0.94 -17.73 -17.58
C SER A 175 1.83 -18.89 -17.09
N VAL A 176 3.16 -18.71 -17.12
CA VAL A 176 4.10 -19.75 -16.65
C VAL A 176 4.53 -19.54 -15.21
N ALA A 177 4.03 -18.48 -14.56
CA ALA A 177 4.43 -18.14 -13.20
C ALA A 177 3.94 -19.17 -12.17
N VAL A 178 4.86 -19.60 -11.32
CA VAL A 178 4.60 -20.49 -10.20
C VAL A 178 5.40 -20.00 -8.98
N PHE A 179 4.94 -20.31 -7.78
CA PHE A 179 5.72 -20.05 -6.58
C PHE A 179 6.96 -20.95 -6.50
N ARG A 180 8.01 -20.46 -5.87
CA ARG A 180 9.19 -21.25 -5.56
C ARG A 180 8.78 -22.48 -4.73
N ARG A 181 9.31 -23.66 -5.11
CA ARG A 181 8.90 -24.95 -4.56
C ARG A 181 9.08 -25.02 -3.05
N GLU A 182 10.16 -24.47 -2.53
CA GLU A 182 10.48 -24.43 -1.10
C GLU A 182 9.54 -23.54 -0.29
N LEU A 183 8.82 -22.63 -0.93
CA LEU A 183 7.84 -21.75 -0.29
C LEU A 183 6.43 -22.34 -0.25
N LEU A 184 6.13 -23.37 -1.02
CA LEU A 184 4.79 -23.96 -1.08
C LEU A 184 4.23 -24.37 0.30
N PRO A 185 5.03 -24.90 1.26
CA PRO A 185 4.53 -25.20 2.60
C PRO A 185 3.98 -23.99 3.36
N TYR A 186 4.39 -22.77 2.99
CA TYR A 186 3.97 -21.52 3.60
C TYR A 186 2.90 -20.80 2.77
N VAL A 187 3.03 -20.81 1.44
CA VAL A 187 2.13 -20.12 0.52
C VAL A 187 0.78 -20.82 0.40
N CYS A 188 0.72 -22.17 0.36
CA CYS A 188 -0.56 -22.87 0.27
C CYS A 188 -1.49 -22.56 1.47
N PRO A 189 -1.04 -22.58 2.74
CA PRO A 189 -1.85 -22.12 3.87
C PRO A 189 -2.25 -20.63 3.79
N LEU A 190 -1.37 -19.76 3.27
CA LEU A 190 -1.72 -18.34 3.02
C LEU A 190 -2.86 -18.20 2.02
N ILE A 191 -2.80 -18.90 0.88
CA ILE A 191 -3.87 -18.90 -0.12
C ILE A 191 -5.18 -19.39 0.52
N ALA A 192 -5.15 -20.44 1.31
CA ALA A 192 -6.31 -20.96 2.02
C ALA A 192 -6.88 -19.93 3.01
N PHE A 193 -6.02 -19.20 3.73
CA PHE A 193 -6.43 -18.12 4.62
C PHE A 193 -7.15 -17.01 3.85
N HIS A 194 -6.55 -16.50 2.77
CA HIS A 194 -7.13 -15.43 1.96
C HIS A 194 -8.43 -15.86 1.27
N ALA A 195 -8.51 -17.09 0.76
CA ALA A 195 -9.71 -17.64 0.15
C ALA A 195 -10.88 -17.74 1.15
N ARG A 196 -10.60 -18.12 2.40
CA ARG A 196 -11.59 -18.24 3.47
C ARG A 196 -12.07 -16.89 4.00
N THR A 197 -11.14 -15.97 4.26
CA THR A 197 -11.43 -14.67 4.88
C THR A 197 -11.87 -13.62 3.88
N ARG A 198 -11.56 -13.82 2.60
CA ARG A 198 -11.73 -12.81 1.52
C ARG A 198 -10.90 -11.56 1.72
N TYR A 199 -9.91 -11.59 2.60
CA TYR A 199 -8.92 -10.55 2.70
C TYR A 199 -7.95 -10.58 1.50
N PRO A 200 -7.50 -9.43 1.00
CA PRO A 200 -6.66 -9.38 -0.18
C PRO A 200 -5.25 -9.96 0.08
N PHE A 201 -4.68 -10.59 -0.94
CA PHE A 201 -3.28 -10.97 -0.98
C PHE A 201 -2.46 -9.77 -1.47
N PHE A 202 -1.52 -9.29 -0.69
CA PHE A 202 -0.72 -8.12 -1.03
C PHE A 202 0.59 -8.52 -1.73
N VAL A 203 0.94 -7.78 -2.80
CA VAL A 203 2.19 -7.95 -3.52
C VAL A 203 2.90 -6.61 -3.71
N ASN A 204 4.21 -6.59 -3.45
CA ASN A 204 5.11 -5.52 -3.79
C ASN A 204 5.66 -5.81 -5.20
N ALA A 205 5.19 -5.05 -6.19
CA ALA A 205 5.47 -5.28 -7.60
C ALA A 205 6.16 -4.06 -8.20
N TYR A 206 7.42 -4.23 -8.60
CA TYR A 206 8.24 -3.15 -9.13
C TYR A 206 8.70 -3.45 -10.56
N PRO A 207 8.04 -2.91 -11.59
CA PRO A 207 8.54 -2.94 -12.96
C PRO A 207 9.97 -2.42 -13.11
N TYR A 208 10.37 -1.47 -12.25
CA TYR A 208 11.72 -0.92 -12.21
C TYR A 208 12.80 -2.00 -12.12
N PHE A 209 12.70 -2.93 -11.17
CA PHE A 209 13.73 -3.95 -10.98
C PHE A 209 13.85 -4.91 -12.17
N ALA A 210 12.74 -5.22 -12.83
CA ALA A 210 12.79 -6.03 -14.03
C ALA A 210 13.44 -5.27 -15.20
N TYR A 211 13.20 -3.97 -15.33
CA TYR A 211 13.83 -3.13 -16.35
C TYR A 211 15.32 -2.90 -16.06
N ALA A 212 15.68 -2.65 -14.81
CA ALA A 212 17.07 -2.34 -14.42
C ALA A 212 18.04 -3.49 -14.68
N GLN A 213 17.55 -4.75 -14.72
CA GLN A 213 18.37 -5.90 -15.10
C GLN A 213 18.65 -5.85 -16.61
N GLU A 214 19.90 -5.61 -17.00
CA GLU A 214 20.33 -5.48 -18.40
C GLU A 214 19.94 -6.69 -19.26
N SER A 215 19.97 -7.89 -18.72
CA SER A 215 19.62 -9.14 -19.40
C SER A 215 18.13 -9.34 -19.65
N SER A 216 17.27 -8.49 -19.08
CA SER A 216 15.82 -8.71 -19.12
C SER A 216 15.19 -8.47 -20.50
N GLY A 217 15.79 -7.61 -21.32
CA GLY A 217 15.22 -7.20 -22.61
C GLY A 217 13.89 -6.43 -22.51
N VAL A 218 13.49 -6.00 -21.30
CA VAL A 218 12.26 -5.24 -21.08
C VAL A 218 12.40 -3.82 -21.64
N ALA A 219 11.47 -3.43 -22.53
CA ALA A 219 11.41 -2.08 -23.07
C ALA A 219 11.03 -1.07 -21.98
N LEU A 220 11.65 0.11 -22.00
CA LEU A 220 11.42 1.15 -20.99
C LEU A 220 9.96 1.59 -20.95
N GLU A 221 9.35 1.81 -22.12
CA GLU A 221 7.96 2.25 -22.26
C GLU A 221 6.98 1.24 -21.63
N PHE A 222 7.25 -0.05 -21.82
CA PHE A 222 6.45 -1.13 -21.24
C PHE A 222 6.59 -1.19 -19.71
N ALA A 223 7.80 -0.94 -19.20
CA ALA A 223 8.06 -0.87 -17.77
C ALA A 223 7.48 0.42 -17.13
N LEU A 224 7.47 1.55 -17.87
CA LEU A 224 6.90 2.82 -17.43
C LEU A 224 5.38 2.90 -17.57
N LEU A 225 4.71 1.83 -17.97
CA LEU A 225 3.24 1.74 -18.14
C LEU A 225 2.70 2.75 -19.17
N ASP A 226 3.48 3.05 -20.22
CA ASP A 226 3.03 3.99 -21.23
C ASP A 226 1.81 3.46 -21.99
N PRO A 227 0.83 4.32 -22.27
CA PRO A 227 -0.38 3.92 -22.97
C PRO A 227 -0.11 3.34 -24.37
N ASP A 228 0.93 3.87 -25.04
CA ASP A 228 1.30 3.51 -26.42
C ASP A 228 2.44 2.48 -26.47
N ALA A 229 2.80 1.88 -25.33
CA ALA A 229 3.85 0.87 -25.30
C ALA A 229 3.48 -0.36 -26.17
N THR A 230 4.47 -0.86 -26.89
CA THR A 230 4.31 -2.12 -27.61
C THR A 230 4.12 -3.24 -26.60
N GLY A 231 2.92 -3.81 -26.59
CA GLY A 231 2.57 -4.93 -25.75
C GLY A 231 3.04 -6.27 -26.33
N PHE A 232 2.73 -7.34 -25.62
CA PHE A 232 2.92 -8.70 -26.07
C PHE A 232 1.69 -9.56 -25.80
N THR A 233 1.55 -10.64 -26.57
CA THR A 233 0.54 -11.67 -26.31
C THR A 233 1.21 -12.82 -25.55
N ASP A 234 0.71 -13.13 -24.37
CA ASP A 234 1.17 -14.27 -23.59
C ASP A 234 0.80 -15.58 -24.31
N PRO A 235 1.80 -16.40 -24.72
CA PRO A 235 1.54 -17.60 -25.50
C PRO A 235 0.75 -18.68 -24.75
N GLY A 236 0.78 -18.68 -23.41
CA GLY A 236 0.08 -19.67 -22.62
C GLY A 236 -1.39 -19.33 -22.37
N SER A 237 -1.71 -18.06 -22.15
CA SER A 237 -3.07 -17.60 -21.88
C SER A 237 -3.78 -16.97 -23.09
N GLY A 238 -3.03 -16.53 -24.10
CA GLY A 238 -3.54 -15.75 -25.23
C GLY A 238 -3.91 -14.31 -24.86
N LEU A 239 -3.66 -13.86 -23.64
CA LEU A 239 -3.97 -12.50 -23.17
C LEU A 239 -2.90 -11.51 -23.65
N CYS A 240 -3.36 -10.28 -23.99
CA CYS A 240 -2.48 -9.19 -24.38
C CYS A 240 -2.14 -8.30 -23.20
N TYR A 241 -0.86 -8.02 -23.02
CA TYR A 241 -0.34 -7.15 -21.97
C TYR A 241 0.33 -5.92 -22.60
N THR A 242 -0.12 -4.74 -22.24
CA THR A 242 0.40 -3.45 -22.72
C THR A 242 1.32 -2.78 -21.70
N ASN A 243 1.43 -3.33 -20.49
CA ASN A 243 2.34 -2.85 -19.46
C ASN A 243 2.82 -3.97 -18.54
N LEU A 244 4.01 -3.77 -17.97
CA LEU A 244 4.67 -4.78 -17.16
C LEU A 244 3.98 -5.00 -15.79
N LEU A 245 3.34 -3.98 -15.21
CA LEU A 245 2.67 -4.13 -13.92
C LEU A 245 1.50 -5.11 -14.00
N HIS A 246 0.68 -5.02 -15.05
CA HIS A 246 -0.39 -6.01 -15.30
C HIS A 246 0.17 -7.43 -15.44
N SER A 247 1.29 -7.58 -16.18
CA SER A 247 1.96 -8.88 -16.32
C SER A 247 2.46 -9.41 -14.96
N GLN A 248 3.04 -8.54 -14.11
CA GLN A 248 3.51 -8.91 -12.77
C GLN A 248 2.37 -9.33 -11.84
N VAL A 249 1.25 -8.61 -11.84
CA VAL A 249 0.06 -8.94 -11.03
C VAL A 249 -0.56 -10.25 -11.51
N ASP A 250 -0.71 -10.43 -12.82
CA ASP A 250 -1.30 -11.66 -13.40
C ASP A 250 -0.39 -12.87 -13.21
N ALA A 251 0.94 -12.68 -13.17
CA ALA A 251 1.87 -13.73 -12.78
C ALA A 251 1.59 -14.25 -11.35
N VAL A 252 1.28 -13.33 -10.42
CA VAL A 252 0.89 -13.72 -9.05
C VAL A 252 -0.45 -14.45 -9.04
N TYR A 253 -1.45 -14.00 -9.82
CA TYR A 253 -2.71 -14.72 -9.96
C TYR A 253 -2.51 -16.13 -10.54
N HIS A 254 -1.69 -16.28 -11.58
CA HIS A 254 -1.37 -17.61 -12.14
C HIS A 254 -0.68 -18.51 -11.12
N ALA A 255 0.28 -17.99 -10.35
CA ALA A 255 0.94 -18.74 -9.30
C ALA A 255 -0.03 -19.15 -8.17
N ILE A 256 -0.95 -18.25 -7.77
CA ILE A 256 -1.99 -18.55 -6.79
C ILE A 256 -2.93 -19.64 -7.30
N LEU A 257 -3.34 -19.58 -8.56
CA LEU A 257 -4.19 -20.61 -9.18
C LEU A 257 -3.48 -21.95 -9.26
N ALA A 258 -2.20 -21.97 -9.64
CA ALA A 258 -1.39 -23.18 -9.71
C ALA A 258 -1.21 -23.85 -8.34
N ALA A 259 -1.02 -23.08 -7.28
CA ALA A 259 -0.79 -23.60 -5.92
C ALA A 259 -2.09 -23.86 -5.14
N GLY A 260 -3.14 -23.08 -5.36
CA GLY A 260 -4.38 -23.09 -4.58
C GLY A 260 -5.60 -23.71 -5.28
N GLY A 261 -5.50 -24.00 -6.58
CA GLY A 261 -6.61 -24.56 -7.36
C GLY A 261 -7.88 -23.71 -7.27
N GLU A 262 -9.02 -24.33 -6.94
CA GLU A 262 -10.31 -23.63 -6.82
C GLU A 262 -10.31 -22.55 -5.72
N ALA A 263 -9.59 -22.78 -4.61
CA ALA A 263 -9.46 -21.77 -3.56
C ALA A 263 -8.72 -20.52 -4.08
N GLY A 264 -7.75 -20.68 -4.96
CA GLY A 264 -7.02 -19.57 -5.57
C GLY A 264 -7.91 -18.60 -6.36
N LYS A 265 -9.00 -19.07 -6.96
CA LYS A 265 -9.98 -18.24 -7.67
C LYS A 265 -10.71 -17.23 -6.76
N LEU A 266 -10.66 -17.44 -5.45
CA LEU A 266 -11.34 -16.62 -4.46
C LEU A 266 -10.44 -15.53 -3.86
N VAL A 267 -9.17 -15.48 -4.27
CA VAL A 267 -8.16 -14.56 -3.75
C VAL A 267 -8.04 -13.35 -4.65
N GLU A 268 -8.27 -12.17 -4.06
CA GLU A 268 -8.00 -10.88 -4.72
C GLU A 268 -6.53 -10.49 -4.48
N VAL A 269 -5.81 -10.13 -5.53
CA VAL A 269 -4.46 -9.59 -5.44
C VAL A 269 -4.51 -8.06 -5.47
N ARG A 270 -3.81 -7.41 -4.55
CA ARG A 270 -3.62 -5.94 -4.54
C ARG A 270 -2.15 -5.60 -4.51
N VAL A 271 -1.79 -4.54 -5.20
CA VAL A 271 -0.42 -4.03 -5.21
C VAL A 271 -0.20 -3.16 -3.97
N SER A 272 0.54 -3.69 -3.01
CA SER A 272 0.83 -2.99 -1.74
C SER A 272 2.00 -2.04 -1.82
N GLU A 273 2.88 -2.22 -2.81
CA GLU A 273 3.95 -1.30 -3.17
C GLU A 273 4.25 -1.39 -4.65
N THR A 274 4.40 -0.24 -5.28
CA THR A 274 4.96 -0.08 -6.61
C THR A 274 5.48 1.34 -6.79
N GLY A 275 6.55 1.52 -7.55
CA GLY A 275 7.16 2.83 -7.71
C GLY A 275 8.36 2.80 -8.64
N TRP A 276 8.95 3.99 -8.86
CA TRP A 276 10.13 4.18 -9.67
C TRP A 276 11.05 5.20 -9.02
N PRO A 277 12.36 4.92 -8.87
CA PRO A 277 13.27 5.84 -8.20
C PRO A 277 13.62 7.03 -9.10
N SER A 278 13.71 8.21 -8.47
CA SER A 278 14.09 9.46 -9.15
C SER A 278 15.59 9.71 -9.22
N ALA A 279 16.39 8.93 -8.50
CA ALA A 279 17.84 8.93 -8.54
C ALA A 279 18.39 7.56 -8.12
N GLY A 280 19.59 7.24 -8.56
CA GLY A 280 20.24 5.97 -8.27
C GLY A 280 21.75 6.06 -8.40
N ASP A 281 22.47 4.98 -8.11
CA ASP A 281 23.88 4.82 -8.37
C ASP A 281 24.11 4.72 -9.90
N PRO A 282 25.34 4.88 -10.40
CA PRO A 282 25.64 4.89 -11.85
C PRO A 282 25.19 3.61 -12.60
N ASP A 283 25.09 2.49 -11.92
CA ASP A 283 24.65 1.20 -12.45
C ASP A 283 23.12 0.96 -12.28
N GLU A 284 22.43 1.84 -11.58
CA GLU A 284 20.98 1.78 -11.40
C GLU A 284 20.25 2.42 -12.60
N ARG A 285 20.24 1.67 -13.69
CA ARG A 285 19.68 2.09 -14.98
C ARG A 285 18.23 2.59 -14.85
N GLY A 286 17.98 3.77 -15.43
CA GLY A 286 16.63 4.32 -15.52
C GLY A 286 16.13 5.03 -14.27
N ALA A 287 16.90 5.09 -13.18
CA ALA A 287 16.57 5.84 -11.97
C ALA A 287 16.74 7.35 -12.21
N THR A 288 15.72 7.98 -12.79
CA THR A 288 15.73 9.42 -13.11
C THR A 288 14.41 10.09 -12.72
N PRO A 289 14.38 11.41 -12.44
CA PRO A 289 13.16 12.13 -12.11
C PRO A 289 12.10 12.04 -13.21
N GLU A 290 12.51 12.06 -14.49
CA GLU A 290 11.63 11.99 -15.65
C GLU A 290 10.92 10.64 -15.72
N ASN A 291 11.64 9.53 -15.53
CA ASN A 291 11.08 8.20 -15.52
C ASN A 291 10.19 7.98 -14.29
N ALA A 292 10.57 8.50 -13.12
CA ALA A 292 9.76 8.43 -11.91
C ALA A 292 8.43 9.19 -12.08
N ALA A 293 8.47 10.40 -12.63
CA ALA A 293 7.27 11.18 -12.95
C ALA A 293 6.36 10.43 -13.92
N ARG A 294 6.94 9.88 -14.99
CA ARG A 294 6.23 9.14 -16.04
C ARG A 294 5.59 7.87 -15.50
N TYR A 295 6.34 7.06 -14.74
CA TYR A 295 5.82 5.85 -14.10
C TYR A 295 4.65 6.15 -13.17
N ASN A 296 4.84 7.05 -12.21
CA ASN A 296 3.81 7.35 -11.20
C ASN A 296 2.59 8.04 -11.80
N GLY A 297 2.77 8.92 -12.80
CA GLY A 297 1.66 9.51 -13.54
C GLY A 297 0.86 8.47 -14.34
N ASN A 298 1.54 7.55 -15.02
CA ASN A 298 0.89 6.45 -15.76
C ASN A 298 0.18 5.47 -14.81
N LEU A 299 0.78 5.14 -13.66
CA LEU A 299 0.15 4.31 -12.63
C LEU A 299 -1.15 4.93 -12.12
N MET A 300 -1.13 6.22 -11.77
CA MET A 300 -2.31 6.91 -11.26
C MET A 300 -3.43 6.94 -12.30
N ARG A 301 -3.09 7.15 -13.58
CA ARG A 301 -4.06 7.08 -14.69
C ARG A 301 -4.62 5.68 -14.86
N LEU A 302 -3.76 4.65 -14.85
CA LEU A 302 -4.15 3.25 -14.98
C LEU A 302 -5.14 2.83 -13.89
N VAL A 303 -4.89 3.24 -12.65
CA VAL A 303 -5.77 2.93 -11.52
C VAL A 303 -7.07 3.74 -11.59
N ALA A 304 -7.02 4.99 -12.06
CA ALA A 304 -8.21 5.84 -12.25
C ALA A 304 -9.19 5.30 -13.29
N GLU A 305 -8.74 4.47 -14.23
CA GLU A 305 -9.62 3.78 -15.18
C GLU A 305 -10.57 2.77 -14.52
N GLN A 306 -10.33 2.39 -13.26
CA GLN A 306 -11.12 1.41 -12.49
C GLN A 306 -11.28 0.06 -13.21
N LYS A 307 -10.29 -0.31 -14.01
CA LYS A 307 -10.22 -1.60 -14.70
C LYS A 307 -9.29 -2.55 -13.95
N GLY A 308 -9.51 -3.84 -14.16
CA GLY A 308 -8.60 -4.89 -13.69
C GLY A 308 -7.49 -5.19 -14.71
N THR A 309 -6.73 -6.22 -14.39
CA THR A 309 -5.70 -6.77 -15.29
C THR A 309 -6.32 -7.58 -16.43
N PRO A 310 -5.57 -7.93 -17.48
CA PRO A 310 -6.08 -8.78 -18.56
C PRO A 310 -6.67 -10.12 -18.08
N LEU A 311 -6.11 -10.74 -17.05
CA LEU A 311 -6.63 -12.00 -16.49
C LEU A 311 -7.88 -11.80 -15.64
N VAL A 312 -7.98 -10.67 -14.91
CA VAL A 312 -9.07 -10.38 -13.98
C VAL A 312 -9.70 -9.00 -14.28
N PRO A 313 -10.31 -8.80 -15.47
CA PRO A 313 -10.73 -7.47 -15.91
C PRO A 313 -11.88 -6.87 -15.09
N GLY A 314 -12.64 -7.71 -14.39
CA GLY A 314 -13.77 -7.29 -13.56
C GLY A 314 -13.41 -6.81 -12.15
N THR A 315 -12.14 -6.92 -11.74
CA THR A 315 -11.68 -6.47 -10.41
C THR A 315 -10.75 -5.27 -10.58
N PRO A 316 -11.17 -4.04 -10.24
CA PRO A 316 -10.34 -2.85 -10.40
C PRO A 316 -8.98 -2.98 -9.72
N LEU A 317 -7.91 -2.63 -10.44
CA LEU A 317 -6.56 -2.59 -9.88
C LEU A 317 -6.49 -1.59 -8.73
N ARG A 318 -5.97 -2.04 -7.59
CA ARG A 318 -5.69 -1.20 -6.43
C ARG A 318 -4.21 -1.22 -6.15
N ALA A 319 -3.60 -0.05 -6.02
CA ALA A 319 -2.15 0.06 -5.82
C ALA A 319 -1.79 1.14 -4.81
N TYR A 320 -0.65 0.93 -4.14
CA TYR A 320 0.00 1.92 -3.29
C TYR A 320 1.31 2.35 -3.93
N VAL A 321 1.44 3.64 -4.19
CA VAL A 321 2.69 4.24 -4.67
C VAL A 321 3.73 4.18 -3.58
N PHE A 322 4.88 3.64 -3.87
CA PHE A 322 6.06 3.70 -3.03
C PHE A 322 6.99 4.80 -3.58
N ALA A 323 7.22 5.93 -2.86
CA ALA A 323 6.72 6.23 -1.54
C ALA A 323 6.34 7.72 -1.43
N LEU A 324 5.80 8.13 -0.28
CA LEU A 324 5.41 9.53 -0.05
C LEU A 324 6.64 10.46 0.00
N PHE A 325 7.67 10.07 0.74
CA PHE A 325 8.89 10.87 0.92
C PHE A 325 10.15 10.13 0.48
N ASN A 326 11.17 10.88 0.09
CA ASN A 326 12.54 10.39 0.10
C ASN A 326 13.00 10.13 1.53
N GLU A 327 13.62 8.96 1.76
CA GLU A 327 13.98 8.46 3.09
C GLU A 327 15.49 8.35 3.24
N ASN A 328 16.15 9.36 3.80
CA ASN A 328 17.61 9.51 3.79
C ASN A 328 18.40 8.45 4.59
N GLN A 329 17.75 7.71 5.48
CA GLN A 329 18.38 6.65 6.28
C GLN A 329 18.07 5.22 5.79
N LYS A 330 17.40 5.07 4.65
CA LYS A 330 17.17 3.74 4.09
C LYS A 330 18.48 3.08 3.68
N PRO A 331 18.73 1.82 4.12
CA PRO A 331 19.91 1.07 3.69
C PRO A 331 19.78 0.65 2.22
N GLY A 332 20.91 0.23 1.63
CA GLY A 332 20.94 -0.26 0.26
C GLY A 332 21.45 0.78 -0.74
N PRO A 333 21.23 0.53 -2.05
CA PRO A 333 21.68 1.40 -3.12
C PRO A 333 21.00 2.79 -3.05
N THR A 334 21.50 3.74 -3.83
CA THR A 334 21.01 5.14 -3.79
C THR A 334 19.53 5.24 -4.15
N SER A 335 19.04 4.39 -5.05
CA SER A 335 17.62 4.36 -5.42
C SER A 335 16.68 4.16 -4.24
N GLU A 336 17.06 3.38 -3.23
CA GLU A 336 16.21 3.11 -2.04
C GLU A 336 15.85 4.37 -1.27
N ARG A 337 16.66 5.42 -1.35
CA ARG A 337 16.44 6.71 -0.69
C ARG A 337 15.68 7.72 -1.56
N ASN A 338 15.34 7.35 -2.81
CA ASN A 338 14.85 8.29 -3.82
C ASN A 338 13.54 7.85 -4.52
N TYR A 339 12.67 7.14 -3.83
CA TYR A 339 11.33 6.76 -4.32
C TYR A 339 10.23 7.78 -4.01
N GLY A 340 10.54 8.84 -3.25
CA GLY A 340 9.55 9.79 -2.77
C GLY A 340 8.86 10.58 -3.89
N LEU A 341 7.55 10.81 -3.72
CA LEU A 341 6.82 11.85 -4.45
C LEU A 341 7.27 13.24 -3.99
N PHE A 342 7.62 13.34 -2.72
CA PHE A 342 8.06 14.57 -2.05
C PHE A 342 9.42 14.41 -1.40
N LYS A 343 10.14 15.53 -1.32
CA LYS A 343 11.27 15.67 -0.41
C LYS A 343 10.76 15.83 1.03
N PRO A 344 11.61 15.64 2.05
CA PRO A 344 11.21 15.81 3.45
C PRO A 344 10.67 17.19 3.83
N ASP A 345 11.06 18.23 3.08
CA ASP A 345 10.55 19.60 3.25
C ASP A 345 9.16 19.82 2.66
N GLY A 346 8.56 18.78 2.06
CA GLY A 346 7.24 18.85 1.42
C GLY A 346 7.27 19.38 -0.01
N THR A 347 8.45 19.68 -0.58
CA THR A 347 8.54 20.05 -2.01
C THR A 347 8.45 18.79 -2.89
N PRO A 348 7.74 18.84 -4.03
CA PRO A 348 7.72 17.74 -4.98
C PRO A 348 9.13 17.40 -5.48
N VAL A 349 9.41 16.11 -5.65
CA VAL A 349 10.68 15.64 -6.25
C VAL A 349 10.66 15.89 -7.76
N TYR A 350 9.51 15.75 -8.38
CA TYR A 350 9.23 15.98 -9.79
C TYR A 350 7.79 16.45 -9.98
N HIS A 351 7.50 16.99 -11.15
CA HIS A 351 6.15 17.40 -11.51
C HIS A 351 5.31 16.17 -11.92
N LEU A 352 4.11 16.06 -11.37
CA LEU A 352 3.13 15.05 -11.76
C LEU A 352 1.89 15.73 -12.34
N ASP A 353 1.63 15.51 -13.62
CA ASP A 353 0.39 15.89 -14.28
C ASP A 353 -0.62 14.74 -14.12
N ILE A 354 -1.50 14.86 -13.13
CA ILE A 354 -2.56 13.88 -12.92
C ILE A 354 -3.85 14.47 -13.50
N THR A 355 -4.21 14.07 -14.73
CA THR A 355 -5.54 14.30 -15.27
C THR A 355 -6.48 13.22 -14.78
N VAL A 356 -7.34 13.53 -13.81
CA VAL A 356 -8.47 12.67 -13.46
C VAL A 356 -9.61 13.01 -14.42
N PRO A 357 -10.17 12.02 -15.18
CA PRO A 357 -11.35 12.26 -16.00
C PRO A 357 -12.48 12.80 -15.12
N PRO A 358 -13.26 13.80 -15.57
CA PRO A 358 -14.42 14.25 -14.82
C PRO A 358 -15.39 13.06 -14.68
N ASP A 359 -15.92 12.87 -13.45
CA ASP A 359 -16.98 11.91 -13.17
C ASP A 359 -18.09 12.06 -14.23
N ASN A 360 -18.49 10.95 -14.86
CA ASN A 360 -19.66 10.90 -15.71
C ASN A 360 -20.88 11.31 -14.88
N ALA A 361 -21.17 12.62 -14.86
CA ALA A 361 -22.43 13.12 -14.35
C ALA A 361 -23.52 12.52 -15.23
N THR A 362 -24.30 11.61 -14.66
CA THR A 362 -25.50 11.02 -15.18
C THR A 362 -26.33 12.05 -15.92
N ALA A 363 -26.39 11.95 -17.26
CA ALA A 363 -27.35 12.66 -18.09
C ALA A 363 -28.75 12.10 -17.78
N ALA A 364 -29.45 12.71 -16.82
CA ALA A 364 -30.88 12.54 -16.66
C ALA A 364 -31.59 13.39 -17.72
N GLY A 365 -32.35 12.71 -18.57
CA GLY A 365 -33.04 13.31 -19.69
C GLY A 365 -34.09 14.36 -19.31
N GLY A 366 -34.21 15.35 -20.16
CA GLY A 366 -35.33 16.29 -20.23
C GLY A 366 -35.38 16.85 -21.64
N GLY A 367 -36.37 16.41 -22.42
CA GLY A 367 -36.59 16.88 -23.77
C GLY A 367 -37.17 18.29 -23.83
N GLY A 368 -37.00 18.97 -24.97
CA GLY A 368 -37.72 20.19 -25.30
C GLY A 368 -36.98 21.11 -26.26
N ASP A 369 -37.25 20.91 -27.55
CA ASP A 369 -37.55 21.89 -28.61
C ASP A 369 -36.57 23.02 -29.02
N GLY A 370 -36.23 22.94 -30.25
CA GLY A 370 -36.14 23.90 -31.35
C GLY A 370 -35.44 25.26 -31.20
N GLY A 371 -34.33 25.43 -31.97
CA GLY A 371 -33.76 26.73 -32.20
C GLY A 371 -32.43 26.71 -32.94
N SER A 372 -32.48 26.92 -34.28
CA SER A 372 -31.35 27.09 -35.19
C SER A 372 -30.51 28.30 -34.85
N SER A 373 -29.21 28.19 -34.72
CA SER A 373 -28.22 29.22 -35.10
C SER A 373 -26.80 28.65 -35.16
N THR A 374 -26.11 29.08 -36.16
CA THR A 374 -24.75 28.84 -36.70
C THR A 374 -23.61 28.69 -35.68
N PRO A 375 -22.51 27.95 -36.10
CA PRO A 375 -21.37 27.66 -35.23
C PRO A 375 -20.35 28.79 -35.20
N GLU A 376 -19.90 29.14 -34.02
CA GLU A 376 -18.60 29.78 -33.77
C GLU A 376 -17.70 28.81 -32.99
N PRO A 377 -16.37 28.88 -33.20
CA PRO A 377 -15.42 27.92 -32.66
C PRO A 377 -14.91 28.38 -31.28
N ASP A 378 -14.26 27.42 -30.58
CA ASP A 378 -13.49 27.57 -29.34
C ASP A 378 -14.29 27.56 -28.02
N GLY A 379 -14.63 26.33 -27.62
CA GLY A 379 -14.98 26.02 -26.24
C GLY A 379 -13.91 25.11 -25.66
N GLU A 380 -12.96 25.66 -24.92
CA GLU A 380 -12.03 24.89 -24.07
C GLU A 380 -12.83 23.99 -23.12
N SER A 381 -12.70 22.71 -23.35
CA SER A 381 -13.15 21.68 -22.41
C SER A 381 -12.35 21.86 -21.12
N SER A 382 -12.97 22.37 -20.08
CA SER A 382 -12.39 22.44 -18.74
C SER A 382 -12.26 21.04 -18.14
N SER A 383 -11.18 20.33 -18.52
CA SER A 383 -10.71 19.19 -17.76
C SER A 383 -10.09 19.72 -16.46
N SER A 384 -10.60 19.31 -15.32
CA SER A 384 -10.00 19.64 -14.04
C SER A 384 -8.65 18.93 -13.93
N TYR A 385 -7.58 19.69 -14.13
CA TYR A 385 -6.20 19.23 -13.94
C TYR A 385 -5.87 19.28 -12.45
N PHE A 386 -5.56 18.14 -11.83
CA PHE A 386 -4.80 18.12 -10.59
C PHE A 386 -3.32 18.08 -10.96
N SER A 387 -2.63 19.22 -10.84
CA SER A 387 -1.19 19.25 -10.97
C SER A 387 -0.58 19.30 -9.58
N ILE A 388 0.38 18.43 -9.29
CA ILE A 388 1.31 18.65 -8.18
C ILE A 388 2.27 19.75 -8.68
N SER A 389 1.77 20.97 -8.75
CA SER A 389 2.61 22.13 -8.99
C SER A 389 3.21 22.61 -7.67
N ALA A 390 4.33 23.31 -7.75
CA ALA A 390 5.14 23.81 -6.64
C ALA A 390 4.45 24.86 -5.74
N ALA A 391 3.19 24.65 -5.36
CA ALA A 391 2.61 25.28 -4.19
C ALA A 391 3.24 24.54 -2.99
N ALA A 392 4.44 24.98 -2.60
CA ALA A 392 5.13 24.49 -1.43
C ALA A 392 4.15 24.54 -0.25
N VAL A 393 3.77 23.40 0.28
CA VAL A 393 3.17 23.31 1.60
C VAL A 393 4.30 23.68 2.56
N SER A 394 4.43 24.98 2.86
CA SER A 394 5.43 25.45 3.83
C SER A 394 5.08 24.85 5.18
N PHE A 395 5.88 23.94 5.65
CA PHE A 395 5.82 23.51 7.03
C PHE A 395 6.33 24.67 7.90
N PRO A 396 5.64 25.06 8.99
CA PRO A 396 6.16 26.05 9.89
C PRO A 396 7.50 25.56 10.43
N SER A 397 8.54 26.36 10.25
CA SER A 397 9.84 26.15 10.86
C SER A 397 9.67 26.19 12.37
N GLY A 398 9.47 25.04 12.98
CA GLY A 398 9.40 24.87 14.42
C GLY A 398 10.75 25.24 15.02
N GLY A 399 10.76 26.23 15.91
CA GLY A 399 11.94 26.66 16.62
C GLY A 399 12.59 25.45 17.32
N THR A 400 13.89 25.36 17.15
CA THR A 400 14.78 24.39 17.78
C THR A 400 14.66 24.44 19.29
N SER A 401 13.96 23.48 19.86
CA SER A 401 14.23 23.01 21.22
C SER A 401 14.76 21.59 21.10
N PRO A 402 15.94 21.30 21.64
CA PRO A 402 16.50 19.96 21.61
C PRO A 402 15.77 19.13 22.65
N HIS A 403 14.58 18.65 22.35
CA HIS A 403 14.03 17.52 23.06
C HIS A 403 14.71 16.27 22.53
N LEU A 404 15.59 15.73 23.36
CA LEU A 404 16.08 14.37 23.30
C LEU A 404 14.90 13.41 23.02
N TYR A 405 14.68 13.10 21.76
CA TYR A 405 13.91 11.94 21.39
C TYR A 405 14.72 10.72 21.80
N SER A 406 14.48 10.27 23.01
CA SER A 406 14.82 8.93 23.44
C SER A 406 14.24 7.98 22.39
N LYS A 407 15.11 7.19 21.75
CA LYS A 407 14.76 6.04 20.93
C LYS A 407 13.97 5.04 21.77
N GLN A 408 12.70 5.30 22.00
CA GLN A 408 11.77 4.30 22.52
C GLN A 408 11.22 3.54 21.33
N SER A 409 12.00 2.56 20.89
CA SER A 409 11.51 1.47 20.05
C SER A 409 10.25 0.84 20.66
N PRO A 410 9.34 0.26 19.86
CA PRO A 410 8.15 -0.48 20.31
C PRO A 410 8.43 -1.62 21.29
N ASN A 411 9.68 -1.89 21.59
CA ASN A 411 10.18 -2.87 22.55
C ASN A 411 9.85 -2.59 24.01
N LEU A 412 9.26 -1.44 24.40
CA LEU A 412 9.04 -1.19 25.84
C LEU A 412 7.90 -2.03 26.42
N PHE A 413 6.85 -2.31 25.62
CA PHE A 413 5.77 -3.17 26.13
C PHE A 413 6.21 -4.64 26.25
N LEU A 414 6.97 -5.12 25.25
CA LEU A 414 7.56 -6.47 25.31
C LEU A 414 8.69 -6.58 26.35
N ARG A 415 9.47 -5.51 26.54
CA ARG A 415 10.54 -5.48 27.54
C ARG A 415 10.01 -5.52 28.97
N SER A 416 8.93 -4.82 29.28
CA SER A 416 8.30 -4.85 30.62
C SER A 416 7.70 -6.22 30.96
N GLN A 417 7.21 -6.97 29.98
CA GLN A 417 6.70 -8.33 30.15
C GLN A 417 7.85 -9.35 30.27
N GLN A 418 8.92 -9.17 29.52
CA GLN A 418 10.09 -10.04 29.55
C GLN A 418 10.91 -9.84 30.84
N GLU A 419 10.98 -8.64 31.38
CA GLU A 419 11.61 -8.36 32.68
C GLU A 419 10.78 -8.89 33.85
N ARG A 420 9.43 -8.86 33.78
CA ARG A 420 8.57 -9.48 34.80
C ARG A 420 8.69 -11.02 34.83
N ARG A 421 8.96 -11.67 33.67
CA ARG A 421 9.18 -13.13 33.62
C ARG A 421 10.60 -13.53 34.08
N ARG A 422 11.61 -12.66 33.94
CA ARG A 422 12.97 -12.91 34.39
C ARG A 422 13.14 -12.89 35.92
N SER A 423 12.24 -12.23 36.65
CA SER A 423 12.28 -12.19 38.13
C SER A 423 11.79 -13.49 38.81
N GLN A 424 11.32 -14.48 38.06
CA GLN A 424 10.78 -15.71 38.65
C GLN A 424 11.61 -16.98 38.38
N TRP A 425 12.76 -16.92 37.64
CA TRP A 425 13.59 -18.12 37.46
C TRP A 425 15.09 -17.79 37.53
N PRO A 426 15.84 -18.45 38.45
CA PRO A 426 17.28 -18.25 38.59
C PRO A 426 18.02 -19.33 37.80
N TRP A 427 18.55 -19.04 36.62
CA TRP A 427 19.71 -19.74 36.06
C TRP A 427 20.46 -18.87 35.06
N LYS A 428 21.77 -18.94 35.19
CA LYS A 428 22.85 -18.09 34.66
C LYS A 428 23.03 -18.10 33.16
N THR A 429 23.42 -16.90 32.66
CA THR A 429 24.52 -16.52 31.73
C THR A 429 24.76 -17.33 30.46
N GLU A 430 24.76 -16.67 29.33
CA GLU A 430 25.95 -16.15 28.64
C GLU A 430 25.55 -15.30 27.43
N ALA A 431 26.28 -14.19 27.29
CA ALA A 431 26.12 -13.23 26.22
C ALA A 431 26.73 -13.78 24.92
N VAL A 432 25.99 -13.72 23.81
CA VAL A 432 26.59 -13.74 22.48
C VAL A 432 26.18 -12.46 21.77
N VAL A 433 27.16 -11.60 21.63
CA VAL A 433 27.14 -10.47 20.71
C VAL A 433 27.32 -11.01 19.32
N VAL A 434 26.32 -10.86 18.45
CA VAL A 434 26.51 -11.08 17.01
C VAL A 434 26.34 -9.76 16.31
N ALA A 435 27.48 -9.30 15.81
CA ALA A 435 27.59 -8.15 14.94
C ALA A 435 26.87 -8.39 13.62
N HIS A 436 26.09 -7.41 13.16
CA HIS A 436 25.62 -7.35 11.78
C HIS A 436 26.80 -6.95 10.89
N LEU A 437 27.21 -7.84 10.03
CA LEU A 437 27.95 -7.51 8.80
C LEU A 437 27.16 -8.04 7.62
N ALA A 438 26.82 -7.10 6.76
CA ALA A 438 26.24 -7.30 5.45
C ALA A 438 27.09 -8.26 4.61
N LEU A 439 26.45 -9.09 3.83
CA LEU A 439 27.05 -9.75 2.68
C LEU A 439 26.13 -9.59 1.48
N ALA A 440 26.44 -8.53 0.73
CA ALA A 440 26.31 -8.58 -0.72
C ALA A 440 27.48 -9.44 -1.22
N SER A 441 27.19 -10.55 -1.81
CA SER A 441 27.93 -11.29 -2.83
C SER A 441 27.47 -12.74 -2.82
N VAL A 442 26.96 -13.18 -3.92
CA VAL A 442 27.34 -14.34 -4.70
C VAL A 442 26.24 -14.63 -5.73
N TRP A 443 26.46 -14.15 -6.92
CA TRP A 443 25.97 -14.79 -8.13
C TRP A 443 27.15 -14.97 -9.05
N TRP A 444 27.73 -16.17 -9.06
CA TRP A 444 28.45 -16.82 -10.16
C TRP A 444 28.55 -18.29 -9.84
N HIS A 445 27.73 -19.09 -10.44
CA HIS A 445 27.96 -20.33 -11.23
C HIS A 445 26.62 -20.92 -11.61
#